data_b65e047a258eafea394b01c6ffb8668d
#
_entry.id   b65e047a258eafea394b01c6ffb8668d
#
_cell.length_a   1.000
_cell.length_b   1.000
_cell.length_c   1.000
_cell.angle_alpha   90.00
_cell.angle_beta   90.00
_cell.angle_gamma   90.00
#
_symmetry.space_group_name_H-M   'P 1'
#
loop_
_entity.id
_entity.type
_entity.pdbx_description
1 polymer ?
#
loop_
_entity_poly.entity_id
_entity_poly.type
_entity_poly.pdbx_seq_one_letter_code
_entity_poly.pdbx_strand_id
1 'polypeptide(L)'
;MTENRPAAVPQAPRTQIEARAVAALQGLFVGDSLAMPVHWFYRRWDIEQAFAGGIRQLEAPPRHHPSSIMALHSTRQGGRSRSTGAATQQREIVGDVILKGKRQFWGQANMHYHQGMQAGDNTLNAHCARVLMRGLASTAGRYQRDLFLSDYITFMTADPAAHPDTYAESYHRA
;
A
#
# COMPACT_ATOMS: atom_id res chain seq x y z
N MET A 1 27.62 -5.03 17.65
CA MET A 1 26.89 -6.23 18.14
C MET A 1 25.44 -5.84 18.26
N THR A 2 24.64 -6.09 17.24
CA THR A 2 23.19 -5.83 17.25
C THR A 2 22.51 -7.04 17.87
N GLU A 3 21.95 -6.88 19.07
CA GLU A 3 21.14 -7.88 19.73
C GLU A 3 19.92 -8.20 18.85
N ASN A 4 19.91 -9.41 18.32
CA ASN A 4 18.79 -9.98 17.59
C ASN A 4 17.71 -10.38 18.61
N ARG A 5 16.81 -9.42 18.94
CA ARG A 5 15.69 -9.67 19.84
C ARG A 5 14.73 -10.62 19.13
N PRO A 6 14.50 -11.82 19.63
CA PRO A 6 13.56 -12.75 19.00
C PRO A 6 12.17 -12.12 18.93
N ALA A 7 11.51 -12.24 17.78
CA ALA A 7 10.13 -11.79 17.61
C ALA A 7 9.26 -12.50 18.66
N ALA A 8 8.48 -11.72 19.40
CA ALA A 8 7.57 -12.28 20.40
C ALA A 8 6.58 -13.24 19.75
N VAL A 9 6.56 -14.49 20.19
CA VAL A 9 5.59 -15.49 19.75
C VAL A 9 4.19 -14.96 20.12
N PRO A 10 3.23 -14.90 19.18
CA PRO A 10 1.88 -14.45 19.49
C PRO A 10 1.27 -15.33 20.58
N GLN A 11 0.79 -14.73 21.65
CA GLN A 11 0.04 -15.46 22.69
C GLN A 11 -1.29 -15.94 22.11
N ALA A 12 -1.72 -17.14 22.51
CA ALA A 12 -3.02 -17.67 22.09
C ALA A 12 -4.16 -16.71 22.51
N PRO A 13 -5.17 -16.49 21.66
CA PRO A 13 -6.28 -15.59 21.97
C PRO A 13 -7.06 -16.09 23.21
N ARG A 14 -7.37 -15.17 24.11
CA ARG A 14 -8.00 -15.49 25.41
C ARG A 14 -9.49 -15.80 25.31
N THR A 15 -10.17 -15.28 24.29
CA THR A 15 -11.61 -15.43 24.08
C THR A 15 -11.94 -15.75 22.61
N GLN A 16 -13.14 -16.26 22.35
CA GLN A 16 -13.62 -16.51 20.99
C GLN A 16 -13.72 -15.20 20.16
N ILE A 17 -14.02 -14.08 20.81
CA ILE A 17 -14.09 -12.76 20.16
C ILE A 17 -12.70 -12.33 19.72
N GLU A 18 -11.71 -12.47 20.60
CA GLU A 18 -10.31 -12.17 20.27
C GLU A 18 -9.79 -13.06 19.12
N ALA A 19 -10.11 -14.36 19.14
CA ALA A 19 -9.73 -15.27 18.07
C ALA A 19 -10.33 -14.84 16.71
N ARG A 20 -11.61 -14.44 16.67
CA ARG A 20 -12.27 -13.93 15.48
C ARG A 20 -11.68 -12.61 15.01
N ALA A 21 -11.36 -11.69 15.92
CA ALA A 21 -10.73 -10.42 15.59
C ALA A 21 -9.33 -10.63 14.97
N VAL A 22 -8.52 -11.51 15.57
CA VAL A 22 -7.22 -11.87 15.01
C VAL A 22 -7.35 -12.48 13.62
N ALA A 23 -8.27 -13.45 13.44
CA ALA A 23 -8.51 -14.09 12.15
C ALA A 23 -8.99 -13.06 11.09
N ALA A 24 -9.85 -12.12 11.45
CA ALA A 24 -10.31 -11.06 10.56
C ALA A 24 -9.16 -10.13 10.12
N LEU A 25 -8.30 -9.73 11.05
CA LEU A 25 -7.12 -8.91 10.75
C LEU A 25 -6.10 -9.66 9.89
N GLN A 26 -5.84 -10.94 10.18
CA GLN A 26 -5.00 -11.78 9.34
C GLN A 26 -5.60 -11.93 7.93
N GLY A 27 -6.92 -12.16 7.86
CA GLY A 27 -7.65 -12.25 6.60
C GLY A 27 -7.55 -10.98 5.75
N LEU A 28 -7.53 -9.79 6.37
CA LEU A 28 -7.31 -8.52 5.68
C LEU A 28 -5.96 -8.51 4.98
N PHE A 29 -4.87 -8.82 5.68
CA PHE A 29 -3.52 -8.80 5.11
C PHE A 29 -3.30 -9.90 4.07
N VAL A 30 -3.81 -11.10 4.31
CA VAL A 30 -3.76 -12.20 3.34
C VAL A 30 -4.56 -11.88 2.10
N GLY A 31 -5.78 -11.33 2.27
CA GLY A 31 -6.65 -10.93 1.16
C GLY A 31 -6.03 -9.82 0.30
N ASP A 32 -5.42 -8.83 0.93
CA ASP A 32 -4.68 -7.76 0.24
C ASP A 32 -3.52 -8.32 -0.59
N SER A 33 -2.69 -9.19 0.00
CA SER A 33 -1.57 -9.82 -0.72
C SER A 33 -2.00 -10.75 -1.84
N LEU A 34 -3.13 -11.45 -1.69
CA LEU A 34 -3.68 -12.31 -2.75
C LEU A 34 -4.29 -11.48 -3.89
N ALA A 35 -4.92 -10.34 -3.58
CA ALA A 35 -5.53 -9.48 -4.57
C ALA A 35 -4.52 -8.57 -5.30
N MET A 36 -3.39 -8.27 -4.68
CA MET A 36 -2.40 -7.33 -5.17
C MET A 36 -1.95 -7.57 -6.62
N PRO A 37 -1.63 -8.80 -7.06
CA PRO A 37 -1.14 -9.05 -8.41
C PRO A 37 -2.19 -8.86 -9.52
N VAL A 38 -3.47 -8.77 -9.16
CA VAL A 38 -4.59 -8.54 -10.10
C VAL A 38 -5.40 -7.28 -9.76
N HIS A 39 -4.85 -6.41 -8.92
CA HIS A 39 -5.48 -5.16 -8.50
C HIS A 39 -5.86 -4.33 -9.75
N TRP A 40 -7.15 -3.96 -9.85
CA TRP A 40 -7.77 -3.25 -10.97
C TRP A 40 -7.74 -3.97 -12.33
N PHE A 41 -7.62 -5.28 -12.37
CA PHE A 41 -7.98 -6.05 -13.56
C PHE A 41 -9.51 -6.12 -13.64
N TYR A 42 -10.10 -5.43 -14.60
CA TYR A 42 -11.56 -5.30 -14.69
C TYR A 42 -12.24 -6.46 -15.44
N ARG A 43 -11.48 -7.27 -16.17
CA ARG A 43 -12.00 -8.41 -16.90
C ARG A 43 -11.39 -9.70 -16.37
N ARG A 44 -12.24 -10.66 -16.05
CA ARG A 44 -11.83 -11.99 -15.60
C ARG A 44 -10.85 -12.65 -16.59
N TRP A 45 -11.09 -12.46 -17.89
CA TRP A 45 -10.22 -12.96 -18.94
C TRP A 45 -8.77 -12.46 -18.81
N ASP A 46 -8.56 -11.21 -18.47
CA ASP A 46 -7.22 -10.64 -18.27
C ASP A 46 -6.50 -11.32 -17.09
N ILE A 47 -7.25 -11.66 -16.03
CA ILE A 47 -6.72 -12.42 -14.89
C ILE A 47 -6.32 -13.82 -15.33
N GLU A 48 -7.17 -14.50 -16.09
CA GLU A 48 -6.91 -15.84 -16.60
C GLU A 48 -5.73 -15.89 -17.57
N GLN A 49 -5.52 -14.82 -18.35
CA GLN A 49 -4.34 -14.69 -19.21
C GLN A 49 -3.04 -14.45 -18.40
N ALA A 50 -3.10 -13.64 -17.36
CA ALA A 50 -1.94 -13.37 -16.50
C ALA A 50 -1.60 -14.54 -15.57
N PHE A 51 -2.63 -15.26 -15.08
CA PHE A 51 -2.49 -16.36 -14.13
C PHE A 51 -3.41 -17.52 -14.54
N ALA A 52 -2.82 -18.53 -15.19
CA ALA A 52 -3.58 -19.68 -15.66
C ALA A 52 -4.34 -20.39 -14.54
N GLY A 53 -5.67 -20.40 -14.63
CA GLY A 53 -6.55 -20.96 -13.60
C GLY A 53 -6.83 -20.01 -12.43
N GLY A 54 -6.47 -18.74 -12.53
CA GLY A 54 -6.67 -17.70 -11.51
C GLY A 54 -5.64 -17.71 -10.38
N ILE A 55 -5.78 -16.78 -9.45
CA ILE A 55 -4.89 -16.67 -8.28
C ILE A 55 -5.23 -17.77 -7.28
N ARG A 56 -4.27 -18.65 -6.99
CA ARG A 56 -4.42 -19.78 -6.05
C ARG A 56 -3.38 -19.78 -4.93
N GLN A 57 -2.40 -18.91 -5.03
CA GLN A 57 -1.32 -18.72 -4.07
C GLN A 57 -0.88 -17.25 -4.09
N LEU A 58 0.04 -16.87 -3.22
CA LEU A 58 0.64 -15.55 -3.25
C LEU A 58 1.52 -15.43 -4.49
N GLU A 59 1.24 -14.43 -5.33
CA GLU A 59 1.93 -14.16 -6.59
C GLU A 59 2.53 -12.76 -6.60
N ALA A 60 3.61 -12.58 -7.35
CA ALA A 60 4.12 -11.25 -7.66
C ALA A 60 3.28 -10.60 -8.78
N PRO A 61 3.16 -9.26 -8.82
CA PRO A 61 2.41 -8.60 -9.87
C PRO A 61 3.15 -8.73 -11.21
N PRO A 62 2.44 -8.99 -12.32
CA PRO A 62 3.04 -8.98 -13.65
C PRO A 62 3.47 -7.54 -14.00
N ARG A 63 4.47 -7.39 -14.86
CA ARG A 63 4.90 -6.07 -15.32
C ARG A 63 3.80 -5.35 -16.10
N HIS A 64 3.12 -6.09 -16.97
CA HIS A 64 2.05 -5.57 -17.82
C HIS A 64 0.71 -5.59 -17.09
N HIS A 65 -0.02 -4.49 -17.16
CA HIS A 65 -1.38 -4.37 -16.67
C HIS A 65 -2.29 -3.84 -17.78
N PRO A 66 -3.28 -4.63 -18.25
CA PRO A 66 -4.06 -4.29 -19.45
C PRO A 66 -4.94 -3.05 -19.29
N SER A 67 -5.30 -2.71 -18.07
CA SER A 67 -6.21 -1.59 -17.74
C SER A 67 -5.52 -0.46 -16.97
N SER A 68 -4.18 -0.44 -16.91
CA SER A 68 -3.46 0.57 -16.15
C SER A 68 -3.63 1.95 -16.74
N ILE A 69 -3.91 2.91 -15.87
CA ILE A 69 -3.96 4.34 -16.16
C ILE A 69 -2.80 5.11 -15.50
N MET A 70 -1.72 4.42 -15.13
CA MET A 70 -0.54 5.03 -14.50
C MET A 70 0.04 6.19 -15.32
N ALA A 71 -0.04 6.10 -16.65
CA ALA A 71 0.40 7.17 -17.55
C ALA A 71 -0.43 8.47 -17.41
N LEU A 72 -1.65 8.37 -16.91
CA LEU A 72 -2.56 9.52 -16.71
C LEU A 72 -2.49 10.08 -15.29
N HIS A 73 -1.84 9.39 -14.35
CA HIS A 73 -1.70 9.84 -12.98
C HIS A 73 -0.61 10.92 -12.86
N SER A 74 -0.98 12.03 -12.25
CA SER A 74 -0.03 13.09 -11.94
C SER A 74 0.86 12.71 -10.75
N THR A 75 2.16 12.97 -10.88
CA THR A 75 3.12 12.88 -9.77
C THR A 75 3.09 14.13 -8.87
N ARG A 76 2.42 15.21 -9.31
CA ARG A 76 2.41 16.52 -8.65
C ARG A 76 1.17 16.79 -7.83
N GLN A 77 0.08 16.05 -8.05
CA GLN A 77 -1.22 16.31 -7.43
C GLN A 77 -1.88 15.02 -6.94
N GLY A 78 -2.60 15.13 -5.83
CA GLY A 78 -3.57 14.15 -5.37
C GLY A 78 -4.97 14.57 -5.82
N GLY A 79 -5.69 13.65 -6.48
CA GLY A 79 -7.10 13.86 -6.83
C GLY A 79 -7.37 14.81 -8.00
N ARG A 80 -8.65 15.23 -8.12
CA ARG A 80 -9.14 16.17 -9.14
C ARG A 80 -8.89 17.62 -8.72
N SER A 81 -7.65 18.03 -8.52
CA SER A 81 -7.38 19.45 -8.24
C SER A 81 -7.61 20.28 -9.50
N ARG A 82 -8.50 21.28 -9.42
CA ARG A 82 -8.58 22.35 -10.43
C ARG A 82 -7.26 23.11 -10.38
N SER A 83 -6.54 23.16 -11.50
CA SER A 83 -5.36 24.01 -11.64
C SER A 83 -5.76 25.48 -11.49
N THR A 84 -5.57 26.05 -10.31
CA THR A 84 -5.48 27.50 -10.18
C THR A 84 -4.07 27.89 -10.62
N GLY A 85 -4.00 28.52 -11.78
CA GLY A 85 -2.75 28.87 -12.45
C GLY A 85 -1.86 29.81 -11.65
N ALA A 86 -0.94 29.26 -10.91
CA ALA A 86 0.26 29.94 -10.47
C ALA A 86 1.41 28.95 -10.70
N ALA A 87 2.32 29.27 -11.61
CA ALA A 87 3.54 28.54 -11.89
C ALA A 87 4.56 28.74 -10.76
N THR A 88 4.24 28.28 -9.59
CA THR A 88 5.23 28.01 -8.54
C THR A 88 5.89 26.70 -8.91
N GLN A 89 7.22 26.57 -8.73
CA GLN A 89 7.93 25.28 -8.85
C GLN A 89 7.26 24.28 -7.93
N GLN A 90 6.27 23.58 -8.48
CA GLN A 90 5.43 22.68 -7.71
C GLN A 90 6.25 21.41 -7.46
N ARG A 91 6.59 21.22 -6.20
CA ARG A 91 7.29 20.02 -5.70
C ARG A 91 6.53 18.78 -6.18
N GLU A 92 7.25 17.80 -6.66
CA GLU A 92 6.61 16.53 -7.02
C GLU A 92 6.25 15.78 -5.75
N ILE A 93 4.98 15.41 -5.62
CA ILE A 93 4.51 14.67 -4.44
C ILE A 93 5.10 13.25 -4.48
N VAL A 94 4.97 12.59 -5.64
CA VAL A 94 5.55 11.25 -5.85
C VAL A 94 7.04 11.37 -6.18
N GLY A 95 7.85 10.79 -5.34
CA GLY A 95 9.30 10.78 -5.47
C GLY A 95 10.01 11.80 -4.57
N ASP A 96 9.43 12.98 -4.33
CA ASP A 96 10.04 14.00 -3.47
C ASP A 96 9.45 14.01 -2.06
N VAL A 97 8.16 13.73 -1.92
CA VAL A 97 7.46 13.75 -0.62
C VAL A 97 7.16 12.33 -0.15
N ILE A 98 6.43 11.58 -0.97
CA ILE A 98 6.07 10.18 -0.72
C ILE A 98 6.64 9.29 -1.82
N LEU A 99 6.62 7.98 -1.65
CA LEU A 99 7.08 7.01 -2.64
C LEU A 99 8.51 7.31 -3.14
N LYS A 100 9.39 7.71 -2.24
CA LYS A 100 10.78 8.04 -2.59
C LYS A 100 11.48 6.85 -3.24
N GLY A 101 12.14 7.12 -4.38
CA GLY A 101 12.75 6.10 -5.19
C GLY A 101 11.80 5.32 -6.12
N LYS A 102 10.50 5.68 -6.17
CA LYS A 102 9.48 4.96 -6.97
C LYS A 102 8.96 5.73 -8.19
N ARG A 103 9.43 6.96 -8.39
CA ARG A 103 8.94 7.84 -9.46
C ARG A 103 9.04 7.23 -10.87
N GLN A 104 10.06 6.40 -11.13
CA GLN A 104 10.28 5.77 -12.44
C GLN A 104 9.14 4.83 -12.88
N PHE A 105 8.29 4.39 -11.97
CA PHE A 105 7.12 3.56 -12.28
C PHE A 105 5.90 4.38 -12.73
N TRP A 106 5.94 5.70 -12.58
CA TRP A 106 4.83 6.60 -12.88
C TRP A 106 4.95 7.18 -14.28
N GLY A 107 3.80 7.53 -14.89
CA GLY A 107 3.77 8.11 -16.24
C GLY A 107 3.96 7.09 -17.36
N GLN A 108 3.98 5.79 -17.07
CA GLN A 108 4.17 4.72 -18.06
C GLN A 108 2.86 4.01 -18.37
N ALA A 109 2.59 3.80 -19.66
CA ALA A 109 1.41 3.05 -20.09
C ALA A 109 1.55 1.57 -19.76
N ASN A 110 0.42 0.95 -19.39
CA ASN A 110 0.32 -0.47 -19.11
C ASN A 110 1.29 -1.00 -18.02
N MET A 111 1.87 -0.12 -17.23
CA MET A 111 2.66 -0.50 -16.05
C MET A 111 1.72 -0.95 -14.93
N HIS A 112 2.04 -2.08 -14.29
CA HIS A 112 1.28 -2.52 -13.14
C HIS A 112 1.44 -1.54 -11.96
N TYR A 113 0.36 -1.24 -11.25
CA TYR A 113 0.36 -0.29 -10.12
C TYR A 113 1.34 -0.69 -9.01
N HIS A 114 1.48 -1.98 -8.78
CA HIS A 114 2.36 -2.56 -7.74
C HIS A 114 3.66 -3.13 -8.32
N GLN A 115 4.16 -2.54 -9.41
CA GLN A 115 5.37 -3.02 -10.09
C GLN A 115 6.57 -3.08 -9.12
N GLY A 116 7.23 -4.24 -9.07
CA GLY A 116 8.42 -4.46 -8.23
C GLY A 116 8.12 -5.02 -6.84
N MET A 117 6.86 -5.16 -6.48
CA MET A 117 6.48 -5.89 -5.27
C MET A 117 6.68 -7.40 -5.45
N GLN A 118 6.86 -8.10 -4.36
CA GLN A 118 7.07 -9.55 -4.32
C GLN A 118 5.78 -10.29 -3.96
N ALA A 119 5.74 -11.59 -4.24
CA ALA A 119 4.67 -12.45 -3.77
C ALA A 119 4.55 -12.38 -2.24
N GLY A 120 3.35 -12.09 -1.75
CA GLY A 120 3.07 -11.94 -0.32
C GLY A 120 3.27 -10.54 0.26
N ASP A 121 3.81 -9.58 -0.52
CA ASP A 121 3.84 -8.19 -0.10
C ASP A 121 2.43 -7.63 0.06
N ASN A 122 2.26 -6.74 1.02
CA ASN A 122 1.04 -5.97 1.20
C ASN A 122 1.11 -4.62 0.49
N THR A 123 -0.04 -4.15 -0.02
CA THR A 123 -0.16 -2.82 -0.62
C THR A 123 -0.03 -1.71 0.42
N LEU A 124 0.17 -0.48 -0.04
CA LEU A 124 0.24 0.72 0.80
C LEU A 124 -0.99 0.83 1.72
N ASN A 125 -2.19 0.49 1.22
CA ASN A 125 -3.43 0.55 2.00
C ASN A 125 -3.38 -0.35 3.24
N ALA A 126 -2.89 -1.58 3.10
CA ALA A 126 -2.71 -2.49 4.24
C ALA A 126 -1.60 -2.01 5.18
N HIS A 127 -0.53 -1.41 4.65
CA HIS A 127 0.49 -0.78 5.50
C HIS A 127 -0.06 0.40 6.29
N CYS A 128 -0.92 1.25 5.70
CA CYS A 128 -1.60 2.34 6.42
C CYS A 128 -2.52 1.79 7.53
N ALA A 129 -3.26 0.71 7.25
CA ALA A 129 -4.04 0.02 8.30
C ALA A 129 -3.14 -0.46 9.45
N ARG A 130 -1.95 -0.96 9.15
CA ARG A 130 -0.96 -1.38 10.16
C ARG A 130 -0.46 -0.19 11.00
N VAL A 131 -0.26 0.99 10.40
CA VAL A 131 0.09 2.22 11.15
C VAL A 131 -1.03 2.55 12.14
N LEU A 132 -2.30 2.55 11.70
CA LEU A 132 -3.45 2.78 12.59
C LEU A 132 -3.51 1.75 13.73
N MET A 133 -3.33 0.46 13.40
CA MET A 133 -3.37 -0.61 14.42
C MET A 133 -2.28 -0.44 15.47
N ARG A 134 -1.07 -0.04 15.09
CA ARG A 134 0.02 0.26 16.03
C ARG A 134 -0.30 1.45 16.93
N GLY A 135 -0.86 2.53 16.37
CA GLY A 135 -1.32 3.68 17.15
C GLY A 135 -2.40 3.31 18.17
N LEU A 136 -3.40 2.50 17.75
CA LEU A 136 -4.43 2.00 18.68
C LEU A 136 -3.83 1.10 19.77
N ALA A 137 -2.89 0.23 19.44
CA ALA A 137 -2.23 -0.63 20.41
C ALA A 137 -1.43 0.18 21.46
N SER A 138 -0.74 1.24 21.05
CA SER A 138 0.04 2.12 21.93
C SER A 138 -0.83 2.94 22.89
N THR A 139 -2.10 3.14 22.55
CA THR A 139 -3.07 3.96 23.30
C THR A 139 -4.14 3.16 24.02
N ALA A 140 -3.90 1.86 24.23
CA ALA A 140 -4.87 0.93 24.82
C ALA A 140 -6.24 0.95 24.10
N GLY A 141 -6.24 0.98 22.77
CA GLY A 141 -7.42 0.95 21.91
C GLY A 141 -8.11 2.31 21.70
N ARG A 142 -7.58 3.40 22.24
CA ARG A 142 -8.16 4.74 22.07
C ARG A 142 -7.59 5.42 20.82
N TYR A 143 -8.45 5.76 19.87
CA TYR A 143 -8.04 6.54 18.71
C TYR A 143 -7.66 7.97 19.12
N GLN A 144 -6.44 8.37 18.75
CA GLN A 144 -5.91 9.74 18.90
C GLN A 144 -5.53 10.26 17.52
N ARG A 145 -6.32 11.20 17.01
CA ARG A 145 -6.18 11.73 15.66
C ARG A 145 -4.77 12.26 15.38
N ASP A 146 -4.26 13.10 16.27
CA ASP A 146 -2.98 13.80 16.04
C ASP A 146 -1.79 12.83 16.11
N LEU A 147 -1.85 11.84 16.99
CA LEU A 147 -0.88 10.75 17.02
C LEU A 147 -0.90 9.96 15.71
N PHE A 148 -2.10 9.54 15.28
CA PHE A 148 -2.23 8.81 14.03
C PHE A 148 -1.71 9.61 12.82
N LEU A 149 -2.04 10.92 12.72
CA LEU A 149 -1.56 11.76 11.63
C LEU A 149 -0.04 11.92 11.66
N SER A 150 0.56 12.07 12.83
CA SER A 150 2.01 12.13 13.00
C SER A 150 2.68 10.83 12.52
N ASP A 151 2.19 9.68 12.96
CA ASP A 151 2.72 8.37 12.58
C ASP A 151 2.53 8.11 11.07
N TYR A 152 1.36 8.47 10.55
CA TYR A 152 1.04 8.32 9.13
C TYR A 152 1.95 9.20 8.25
N ILE A 153 2.15 10.47 8.59
CA ILE A 153 3.03 11.38 7.86
C ILE A 153 4.46 10.85 7.90
N THR A 154 4.94 10.44 9.07
CA THR A 154 6.28 9.86 9.23
C THR A 154 6.46 8.62 8.36
N PHE A 155 5.48 7.73 8.35
CA PHE A 155 5.48 6.53 7.54
C PHE A 155 5.49 6.85 6.03
N MET A 156 4.62 7.76 5.58
CA MET A 156 4.47 8.10 4.17
C MET A 156 5.68 8.86 3.60
N THR A 157 6.35 9.68 4.44
CA THR A 157 7.48 10.52 4.01
C THR A 157 8.85 9.92 4.30
N ALA A 158 8.91 8.68 4.78
CA ALA A 158 10.15 7.98 5.09
C ALA A 158 11.10 7.91 3.88
N ASP A 159 12.40 7.98 4.15
CA ASP A 159 13.45 7.87 3.14
C ASP A 159 14.52 6.87 3.62
N PRO A 160 14.68 5.71 2.96
CA PRO A 160 13.83 5.21 1.86
C PRO A 160 12.37 4.95 2.29
N ALA A 161 11.47 4.81 1.31
CA ALA A 161 10.07 4.49 1.58
C ALA A 161 9.92 3.27 2.51
N ALA A 162 9.10 3.39 3.56
CA ALA A 162 8.94 2.36 4.60
C ALA A 162 8.05 1.17 4.16
N HIS A 163 7.74 1.07 2.88
CA HIS A 163 6.90 0.02 2.28
C HIS A 163 7.38 -0.32 0.86
N PRO A 164 7.10 -1.54 0.35
CA PRO A 164 7.54 -1.96 -0.98
C PRO A 164 6.72 -1.34 -2.12
N ASP A 165 5.50 -0.87 -1.85
CA ASP A 165 4.55 -0.45 -2.87
C ASP A 165 5.06 0.71 -3.73
N THR A 166 4.65 0.70 -4.99
CA THR A 166 5.03 1.68 -6.02
C THR A 166 3.89 2.63 -6.35
N TYR A 167 2.70 2.39 -5.81
CA TYR A 167 1.51 3.20 -6.03
C TYR A 167 0.95 3.77 -4.73
N ALA A 168 0.41 4.95 -4.83
CA ALA A 168 -0.39 5.58 -3.79
C ALA A 168 -1.68 6.14 -4.40
N GLU A 169 -2.79 5.86 -3.79
CA GLU A 169 -4.10 6.40 -4.16
C GLU A 169 -4.12 7.92 -4.12
N SER A 170 -5.07 8.53 -4.86
CA SER A 170 -5.19 9.99 -4.93
C SER A 170 -5.37 10.65 -3.58
N TYR A 171 -6.08 10.01 -2.64
CA TYR A 171 -6.28 10.52 -1.29
C TYR A 171 -5.02 10.49 -0.41
N HIS A 172 -4.04 9.66 -0.72
CA HIS A 172 -2.71 9.72 -0.08
C HIS A 172 -1.83 10.82 -0.63
N ARG A 173 -2.14 11.32 -1.85
CA ARG A 173 -1.37 12.32 -2.58
C ARG A 173 -1.96 13.74 -2.48
N ALA A 174 -3.17 13.86 -1.88
CA ALA A 174 -3.90 15.12 -1.73
C ALA A 174 -3.32 16.04 -0.65
#